data_97cdbce24c54dd3655d2db82990dc335
#
_entry.id   97cdbce24c54dd3655d2db82990dc335
#
_cell.length_a   1.000
_cell.length_b   1.000
_cell.length_c   1.000
_cell.angle_alpha   90.00
_cell.angle_beta   90.00
_cell.angle_gamma   90.00
#
_symmetry.space_group_name_H-M   'P 1'
#
loop_
_entity.id
_entity.type
_entity.pdbx_description
1 polymer ?
#
loop_
_entity_poly.entity_id
_entity_poly.type
_entity_poly.pdbx_seq_one_letter_code
_entity_poly.pdbx_strand_id
1 'polypeptide(L)'
;YALLNIGVIFVLSIFVSLFLNSIRRAMIFMNIFYFCMSLVFYYVYLFRGEAFQLIDLYSIATAADVVGGYKFEITGEIVTSFITMMLVVRLWLQSREYRFARKTRNKILLRVAAAALMLGTYLAYMNLNWNAEFGVISDLWNPAKTYRQYGTTVGFTAVAKYMRLTPPDGLSLIHISEPTRPY
;
A
#
# COMPACT_ATOMS: atom_id res chain seq x y z
N TYR A 1 -17.80 2.04 -2.83
CA TYR A 1 -16.36 2.06 -2.53
C TYR A 1 -15.48 1.47 -3.65
N ALA A 2 -16.02 0.60 -4.53
CA ALA A 2 -15.27 0.05 -5.65
C ALA A 2 -14.65 1.15 -6.55
N LEU A 3 -15.43 2.17 -6.92
CA LEU A 3 -14.93 3.30 -7.70
C LEU A 3 -13.83 4.08 -6.99
N LEU A 4 -13.90 4.20 -5.66
CA LEU A 4 -12.89 4.88 -4.86
C LEU A 4 -11.55 4.09 -4.87
N ASN A 5 -11.62 2.75 -4.73
CA ASN A 5 -10.44 1.88 -4.86
C ASN A 5 -9.82 2.01 -6.26
N ILE A 6 -10.63 1.96 -7.32
CA ILE A 6 -10.17 2.16 -8.70
C ILE A 6 -9.52 3.54 -8.85
N GLY A 7 -10.11 4.59 -8.27
CA GLY A 7 -9.57 5.95 -8.29
C GLY A 7 -8.17 6.05 -7.67
N VAL A 8 -7.95 5.47 -6.50
CA VAL A 8 -6.63 5.44 -5.85
C VAL A 8 -5.60 4.69 -6.71
N ILE A 9 -5.97 3.51 -7.23
CA ILE A 9 -5.10 2.74 -8.12
C ILE A 9 -4.77 3.52 -9.40
N PHE A 10 -5.76 4.20 -9.97
CA PHE A 10 -5.60 5.01 -11.17
C PHE A 10 -4.64 6.19 -10.95
N VAL A 11 -4.78 6.93 -9.84
CA VAL A 11 -3.87 8.02 -9.47
C VAL A 11 -2.43 7.51 -9.33
N LEU A 12 -2.21 6.40 -8.61
CA LEU A 12 -0.90 5.78 -8.48
C LEU A 12 -0.33 5.35 -9.85
N SER A 13 -1.18 4.80 -10.72
CA SER A 13 -0.78 4.37 -12.07
C SER A 13 -0.36 5.55 -12.94
N ILE A 14 -1.01 6.71 -12.81
CA ILE A 14 -0.61 7.94 -13.49
C ILE A 14 0.80 8.35 -13.06
N PHE A 15 1.09 8.43 -11.74
CA PHE A 15 2.41 8.80 -11.25
C PHE A 15 3.51 7.88 -11.78
N VAL A 16 3.29 6.58 -11.70
CA VAL A 16 4.25 5.58 -12.20
C VAL A 16 4.42 5.72 -13.71
N SER A 17 3.35 6.01 -14.46
CA SER A 17 3.41 6.20 -15.92
C SER A 17 4.25 7.41 -16.32
N LEU A 18 4.08 8.52 -15.60
CA LEU A 18 4.87 9.74 -15.83
C LEU A 18 6.34 9.52 -15.44
N PHE A 19 6.59 8.87 -14.31
CA PHE A 19 7.93 8.59 -13.83
C PHE A 19 8.71 7.65 -14.75
N LEU A 20 8.08 6.55 -15.21
CA LEU A 20 8.66 5.59 -16.16
C LEU A 20 8.62 6.09 -17.60
N ASN A 21 7.96 7.21 -17.87
CA ASN A 21 7.76 7.76 -19.22
C ASN A 21 7.15 6.74 -20.20
N SER A 22 6.31 5.86 -19.73
CA SER A 22 5.66 4.82 -20.56
C SER A 22 4.47 4.22 -19.84
N ILE A 23 3.31 4.27 -20.49
CA ILE A 23 2.09 3.65 -19.95
C ILE A 23 2.26 2.14 -19.82
N ARG A 24 2.76 1.47 -20.88
CA ARG A 24 2.94 0.01 -20.87
C ARG A 24 3.80 -0.47 -19.71
N ARG A 25 4.99 0.14 -19.53
CA ARG A 25 5.89 -0.23 -18.42
C ARG A 25 5.28 0.02 -17.05
N ALA A 26 4.57 1.13 -16.91
CA ALA A 26 3.89 1.46 -15.66
C ALA A 26 2.80 0.44 -15.33
N MET A 27 1.98 0.06 -16.29
CA MET A 27 0.89 -0.89 -16.05
C MET A 27 1.42 -2.30 -15.74
N ILE A 28 2.50 -2.74 -16.40
CA ILE A 28 3.17 -4.00 -16.06
C ILE A 28 3.73 -3.94 -14.64
N PHE A 29 4.45 -2.86 -14.30
CA PHE A 29 4.99 -2.66 -12.96
C PHE A 29 3.89 -2.67 -11.89
N MET A 30 2.83 -1.90 -12.08
CA MET A 30 1.71 -1.80 -11.13
C MET A 30 1.01 -3.15 -10.96
N ASN A 31 0.81 -3.92 -12.04
CA ASN A 31 0.19 -5.23 -11.96
C ASN A 31 1.04 -6.21 -11.12
N ILE A 32 2.35 -6.25 -11.35
CA ILE A 32 3.27 -7.07 -10.56
C ILE A 32 3.31 -6.57 -9.10
N PHE A 33 3.39 -5.26 -8.89
CA PHE A 33 3.39 -4.65 -7.56
C PHE A 33 2.15 -5.02 -6.75
N TYR A 34 0.95 -4.88 -7.35
CA TYR A 34 -0.29 -5.24 -6.65
C TYR A 34 -0.40 -6.75 -6.38
N PHE A 35 0.12 -7.58 -7.28
CA PHE A 35 0.21 -9.02 -7.02
C PHE A 35 1.11 -9.32 -5.82
N CYS A 36 2.32 -8.76 -5.77
CA CYS A 36 3.23 -8.93 -4.63
C CYS A 36 2.60 -8.42 -3.32
N MET A 37 1.97 -7.24 -3.37
CA MET A 37 1.26 -6.70 -2.20
C MET A 37 0.12 -7.60 -1.75
N SER A 38 -0.66 -8.17 -2.69
CA SER A 38 -1.74 -9.10 -2.34
C SER A 38 -1.23 -10.36 -1.65
N LEU A 39 -0.06 -10.87 -2.05
CA LEU A 39 0.59 -11.98 -1.35
C LEU A 39 1.01 -11.60 0.07
N VAL A 40 1.59 -10.41 0.26
CA VAL A 40 1.95 -9.89 1.59
C VAL A 40 0.71 -9.79 2.48
N PHE A 41 -0.37 -9.16 1.99
CA PHE A 41 -1.63 -9.05 2.74
C PHE A 41 -2.20 -10.43 3.09
N TYR A 42 -2.18 -11.37 2.14
CA TYR A 42 -2.70 -12.72 2.34
C TYR A 42 -1.91 -13.49 3.40
N TYR A 43 -0.58 -13.55 3.28
CA TYR A 43 0.24 -14.33 4.21
C TYR A 43 0.33 -13.68 5.59
N VAL A 44 0.37 -12.36 5.71
CA VAL A 44 0.31 -11.67 7.01
C VAL A 44 -1.02 -11.98 7.70
N TYR A 45 -2.13 -11.94 6.97
CA TYR A 45 -3.43 -12.29 7.53
C TYR A 45 -3.49 -13.77 7.95
N LEU A 46 -2.94 -14.67 7.15
CA LEU A 46 -2.92 -16.11 7.46
C LEU A 46 -2.06 -16.41 8.69
N PHE A 47 -0.93 -15.73 8.83
CA PHE A 47 0.03 -15.93 9.94
C PHE A 47 -0.46 -15.31 11.25
N ARG A 48 -1.00 -14.09 11.21
CA ARG A 48 -1.30 -13.29 12.41
C ARG A 48 -2.79 -13.18 12.71
N GLY A 49 -3.67 -13.49 11.76
CA GLY A 49 -5.11 -13.27 11.87
C GLY A 49 -5.54 -11.81 11.70
N GLU A 50 -4.59 -10.91 11.48
CA GLU A 50 -4.83 -9.48 11.33
C GLU A 50 -4.35 -8.97 9.97
N ALA A 51 -4.96 -7.85 9.51
CA ALA A 51 -4.58 -7.26 8.24
C ALA A 51 -3.21 -6.56 8.33
N PHE A 52 -2.44 -6.65 7.24
CA PHE A 52 -1.18 -5.93 7.10
C PHE A 52 -1.38 -4.42 7.23
N GLN A 53 -0.52 -3.77 7.99
CA GLN A 53 -0.54 -2.34 8.27
C GLN A 53 0.81 -1.71 7.93
N LEU A 54 0.83 -0.38 7.73
CA LEU A 54 2.08 0.34 7.41
C LEU A 54 3.13 0.20 8.53
N ILE A 55 2.69 0.10 9.78
CA ILE A 55 3.57 -0.08 10.95
C ILE A 55 4.33 -1.42 10.91
N ASP A 56 3.81 -2.44 10.22
CA ASP A 56 4.46 -3.74 10.10
C ASP A 56 5.80 -3.64 9.36
N LEU A 57 6.02 -2.58 8.59
CA LEU A 57 7.29 -2.31 7.93
C LEU A 57 8.43 -2.09 8.93
N TYR A 58 8.15 -1.56 10.13
CA TYR A 58 9.16 -1.41 11.19
C TYR A 58 9.59 -2.76 11.77
N SER A 59 8.72 -3.76 11.71
CA SER A 59 8.96 -5.09 12.25
C SER A 59 9.46 -6.09 11.18
N ILE A 60 9.80 -5.61 9.98
CA ILE A 60 10.15 -6.48 8.84
C ILE A 60 11.39 -7.34 9.10
N ALA A 61 12.38 -6.80 9.84
CA ALA A 61 13.58 -7.53 10.23
C ALA A 61 13.22 -8.68 11.17
N THR A 62 12.46 -8.41 12.21
CA THR A 62 11.97 -9.44 13.16
C THR A 62 11.09 -10.48 12.46
N ALA A 63 10.24 -10.03 11.52
CA ALA A 63 9.40 -10.92 10.73
C ALA A 63 10.25 -11.86 9.86
N ALA A 64 11.36 -11.37 9.27
CA ALA A 64 12.27 -12.17 8.47
C ALA A 64 12.92 -13.31 9.27
N ASP A 65 13.25 -13.08 10.54
CA ASP A 65 13.84 -14.11 11.43
C ASP A 65 12.82 -15.23 11.75
N VAL A 66 11.53 -14.88 11.84
CA VAL A 66 10.46 -15.84 12.16
C VAL A 66 10.00 -16.61 10.93
N VAL A 67 10.06 -16.00 9.75
CA VAL A 67 9.60 -16.58 8.47
C VAL A 67 10.33 -17.88 8.11
N GLY A 68 11.59 -18.05 8.57
CA GLY A 68 12.37 -19.26 8.29
C GLY A 68 11.73 -20.57 8.80
N GLY A 69 10.84 -20.50 9.80
CA GLY A 69 10.07 -21.64 10.34
C GLY A 69 8.67 -21.82 9.74
N TYR A 70 8.21 -20.89 8.90
CA TYR A 70 6.84 -20.89 8.38
C TYR A 70 6.73 -21.65 7.07
N LYS A 71 5.74 -22.55 6.98
CA LYS A 71 5.42 -23.27 5.74
C LYS A 71 4.43 -22.45 4.91
N PHE A 72 4.88 -21.91 3.80
CA PHE A 72 4.03 -21.20 2.85
C PHE A 72 3.23 -22.20 2.02
N GLU A 73 1.93 -22.24 2.24
CA GLU A 73 1.03 -23.07 1.44
C GLU A 73 0.57 -22.28 0.20
N ILE A 74 0.69 -22.93 -0.96
CA ILE A 74 0.20 -22.38 -2.23
C ILE A 74 -1.25 -22.81 -2.39
N THR A 75 -2.17 -21.86 -2.21
CA THR A 75 -3.62 -22.12 -2.35
C THR A 75 -4.11 -21.87 -3.77
N GLY A 76 -5.32 -22.34 -4.08
CA GLY A 76 -5.96 -22.11 -5.38
C GLY A 76 -6.13 -20.63 -5.71
N GLU A 77 -6.39 -19.78 -4.70
CA GLU A 77 -6.52 -18.34 -4.84
C GLU A 77 -5.19 -17.70 -5.31
N ILE A 78 -4.05 -18.13 -4.76
CA ILE A 78 -2.73 -17.66 -5.17
C ILE A 78 -2.45 -18.04 -6.61
N VAL A 79 -2.73 -19.30 -6.99
CA VAL A 79 -2.53 -19.79 -8.36
C VAL A 79 -3.40 -19.00 -9.34
N THR A 80 -4.67 -18.81 -9.02
CA THR A 80 -5.60 -18.03 -9.86
C THR A 80 -5.15 -16.57 -10.01
N SER A 81 -4.73 -15.94 -8.92
CA SER A 81 -4.21 -14.57 -8.93
C SER A 81 -2.93 -14.46 -9.75
N PHE A 82 -2.03 -15.43 -9.65
CA PHE A 82 -0.81 -15.48 -10.46
C PHE A 82 -1.11 -15.63 -11.96
N ILE A 83 -2.00 -16.55 -12.33
CA ILE A 83 -2.42 -16.73 -13.73
C ILE A 83 -3.04 -15.44 -14.26
N THR A 84 -3.92 -14.80 -13.49
CA THR A 84 -4.54 -13.53 -13.86
C THR A 84 -3.50 -12.44 -14.07
N MET A 85 -2.53 -12.31 -13.15
CA MET A 85 -1.42 -11.38 -13.28
C MET A 85 -0.64 -11.63 -14.59
N MET A 86 -0.29 -12.89 -14.87
CA MET A 86 0.46 -13.25 -16.09
C MET A 86 -0.31 -12.93 -17.37
N LEU A 87 -1.63 -13.18 -17.40
CA LEU A 87 -2.48 -12.83 -18.54
C LEU A 87 -2.52 -11.32 -18.77
N VAL A 88 -2.69 -10.52 -17.71
CA VAL A 88 -2.70 -9.04 -17.80
C VAL A 88 -1.33 -8.52 -18.25
N VAL A 89 -0.23 -9.05 -17.71
CA VAL A 89 1.13 -8.69 -18.16
C VAL A 89 1.29 -9.00 -19.65
N ARG A 90 0.86 -10.18 -20.10
CA ARG A 90 0.92 -10.55 -21.54
C ARG A 90 0.14 -9.59 -22.42
N LEU A 91 -1.07 -9.19 -22.01
CA LEU A 91 -1.86 -8.21 -22.77
C LEU A 91 -1.13 -6.86 -22.89
N TRP A 92 -0.52 -6.39 -21.78
CA TRP A 92 0.27 -5.16 -21.82
C TRP A 92 1.54 -5.27 -22.65
N LEU A 93 2.19 -6.44 -22.68
CA LEU A 93 3.36 -6.68 -23.55
C LEU A 93 3.00 -6.62 -25.04
N GLN A 94 1.78 -7.01 -25.42
CA GLN A 94 1.28 -6.91 -26.79
C GLN A 94 0.81 -5.49 -27.16
N SER A 95 0.54 -4.63 -26.17
CA SER A 95 0.09 -3.26 -26.44
C SER A 95 1.21 -2.39 -27.02
N ARG A 96 0.83 -1.35 -27.76
CA ARG A 96 1.81 -0.38 -28.29
C ARG A 96 2.42 0.43 -27.13
N GLU A 97 3.75 0.60 -27.16
CA GLU A 97 4.42 1.44 -26.18
C GLU A 97 4.19 2.93 -26.49
N TYR A 98 3.47 3.59 -25.62
CA TYR A 98 3.32 5.04 -25.66
C TYR A 98 4.33 5.69 -24.71
N ARG A 99 5.10 6.67 -25.22
CA ARG A 99 6.07 7.46 -24.44
C ARG A 99 5.69 8.93 -24.47
N PHE A 100 5.58 9.54 -23.30
CA PHE A 100 5.22 10.95 -23.13
C PHE A 100 6.32 11.90 -23.62
N ALA A 101 7.58 11.55 -23.39
CA ALA A 101 8.73 12.35 -23.78
C ALA A 101 9.79 11.51 -24.47
N ARG A 102 10.36 12.04 -25.57
CA ARG A 102 11.44 11.41 -26.32
C ARG A 102 12.82 11.98 -25.94
N LYS A 103 12.93 13.34 -25.85
CA LYS A 103 14.18 14.03 -25.52
C LYS A 103 14.51 13.90 -24.03
N THR A 104 15.79 13.78 -23.67
CA THR A 104 16.25 13.61 -22.28
C THR A 104 15.81 14.76 -21.37
N ARG A 105 15.94 16.01 -21.83
CA ARG A 105 15.47 17.19 -21.09
C ARG A 105 13.98 17.09 -20.73
N ASN A 106 13.16 16.70 -21.69
CA ASN A 106 11.72 16.56 -21.48
C ASN A 106 11.38 15.40 -20.53
N LYS A 107 12.19 14.33 -20.51
CA LYS A 107 12.03 13.24 -19.53
C LYS A 107 12.32 13.72 -18.10
N ILE A 108 13.35 14.54 -17.93
CA ILE A 108 13.68 15.13 -16.61
C ILE A 108 12.55 16.04 -16.16
N LEU A 109 12.07 16.95 -17.04
CA LEU A 109 10.93 17.82 -16.74
C LEU A 109 9.69 17.03 -16.36
N LEU A 110 9.40 15.95 -17.08
CA LEU A 110 8.27 15.07 -16.80
C LEU A 110 8.37 14.42 -15.40
N ARG A 111 9.56 13.98 -15.01
CA ARG A 111 9.79 13.40 -13.67
C ARG A 111 9.67 14.44 -12.56
N VAL A 112 10.18 15.65 -12.79
CA VAL A 112 10.01 16.76 -11.84
C VAL A 112 8.54 17.12 -11.69
N ALA A 113 7.80 17.22 -12.79
CA ALA A 113 6.37 17.47 -12.78
C ALA A 113 5.60 16.34 -12.07
N ALA A 114 5.97 15.07 -12.31
CA ALA A 114 5.38 13.92 -11.61
C ALA A 114 5.66 13.97 -10.10
N ALA A 115 6.88 14.33 -9.69
CA ALA A 115 7.23 14.49 -8.28
C ALA A 115 6.46 15.64 -7.62
N ALA A 116 6.33 16.78 -8.29
CA ALA A 116 5.53 17.92 -7.80
C ALA A 116 4.05 17.54 -7.67
N LEU A 117 3.49 16.84 -8.65
CA LEU A 117 2.12 16.35 -8.60
C LEU A 117 1.92 15.34 -7.46
N MET A 118 2.87 14.42 -7.26
CA MET A 118 2.85 13.47 -6.16
C MET A 118 2.89 14.17 -4.79
N LEU A 119 3.74 15.18 -4.64
CA LEU A 119 3.79 16.00 -3.43
C LEU A 119 2.47 16.72 -3.18
N GLY A 120 1.87 17.34 -4.21
CA GLY A 120 0.56 17.98 -4.12
C GLY A 120 -0.55 17.00 -3.71
N THR A 121 -0.55 15.80 -4.29
CA THR A 121 -1.50 14.74 -3.92
C THR A 121 -1.28 14.25 -2.50
N TYR A 122 -0.02 14.14 -2.05
CA TYR A 122 0.31 13.79 -0.67
C TYR A 122 -0.19 14.85 0.32
N LEU A 123 0.02 16.13 0.02
CA LEU A 123 -0.50 17.22 0.86
C LEU A 123 -2.03 17.22 0.90
N ALA A 124 -2.68 17.01 -0.24
CA ALA A 124 -4.14 16.86 -0.29
C ALA A 124 -4.61 15.65 0.55
N TYR A 125 -3.93 14.51 0.43
CA TYR A 125 -4.22 13.31 1.23
C TYR A 125 -4.06 13.57 2.73
N MET A 126 -3.05 14.33 3.15
CA MET A 126 -2.85 14.68 4.57
C MET A 126 -3.97 15.56 5.13
N ASN A 127 -4.61 16.39 4.29
CA ASN A 127 -5.75 17.21 4.68
C ASN A 127 -7.11 16.51 4.50
N LEU A 128 -7.16 15.38 3.78
CA LEU A 128 -8.38 14.65 3.50
C LEU A 128 -8.96 14.01 4.77
N ASN A 129 -10.23 14.23 5.05
CA ASN A 129 -10.95 13.52 6.11
C ASN A 129 -11.77 12.38 5.49
N TRP A 130 -11.24 11.16 5.59
CA TRP A 130 -11.85 9.97 5.00
C TRP A 130 -13.29 9.72 5.47
N ASN A 131 -13.58 10.02 6.74
CA ASN A 131 -14.94 9.85 7.28
C ASN A 131 -15.90 10.93 6.75
N ALA A 132 -15.50 12.19 6.82
CA ALA A 132 -16.36 13.31 6.40
C ALA A 132 -16.61 13.32 4.89
N GLU A 133 -15.58 13.04 4.08
CA GLU A 133 -15.65 13.16 2.62
C GLU A 133 -16.23 11.90 1.94
N PHE A 134 -15.90 10.71 2.46
CA PHE A 134 -16.24 9.43 1.81
C PHE A 134 -17.00 8.46 2.72
N GLY A 135 -17.28 8.81 3.97
CA GLY A 135 -17.92 7.93 4.94
C GLY A 135 -17.04 6.70 5.30
N VAL A 136 -15.73 6.80 5.14
CA VAL A 136 -14.78 5.71 5.46
C VAL A 136 -14.34 5.85 6.92
N ILE A 137 -14.82 4.95 7.77
CA ILE A 137 -14.43 4.88 9.17
C ILE A 137 -13.22 3.94 9.31
N SER A 138 -12.09 4.50 9.72
CA SER A 138 -10.86 3.73 9.94
C SER A 138 -10.88 3.11 11.34
N ASP A 139 -11.10 1.80 11.40
CA ASP A 139 -10.97 1.04 12.64
C ASP A 139 -9.49 0.63 12.82
N LEU A 140 -8.78 1.34 13.69
CA LEU A 140 -7.36 1.12 13.94
C LEU A 140 -7.11 -0.15 14.77
N TRP A 141 -8.12 -0.58 15.55
CA TRP A 141 -8.04 -1.79 16.36
C TRP A 141 -8.36 -3.05 15.56
N ASN A 142 -9.19 -2.91 14.52
CA ASN A 142 -9.52 -4.00 13.61
C ASN A 142 -9.43 -3.55 12.14
N PRO A 143 -8.21 -3.36 11.62
CA PRO A 143 -8.00 -2.92 10.23
C PRO A 143 -8.61 -3.88 9.21
N ALA A 144 -8.68 -5.17 9.52
CA ALA A 144 -9.30 -6.17 8.64
C ALA A 144 -10.78 -5.87 8.37
N LYS A 145 -11.50 -5.34 9.36
CA LYS A 145 -12.89 -4.89 9.20
C LYS A 145 -12.98 -3.73 8.21
N THR A 146 -12.11 -2.73 8.37
CA THR A 146 -12.02 -1.59 7.44
C THR A 146 -11.74 -2.06 6.01
N TYR A 147 -10.80 -2.99 5.82
CA TYR A 147 -10.45 -3.50 4.50
C TYR A 147 -11.57 -4.31 3.85
N ARG A 148 -12.31 -5.10 4.63
CA ARG A 148 -13.49 -5.83 4.13
C ARG A 148 -14.63 -4.91 3.73
N GLN A 149 -14.85 -3.84 4.47
CA GLN A 149 -15.97 -2.93 4.26
C GLN A 149 -15.72 -1.97 3.09
N TYR A 150 -14.51 -1.42 2.97
CA TYR A 150 -14.20 -0.34 2.03
C TYR A 150 -13.28 -0.77 0.86
N GLY A 151 -12.75 -1.98 0.92
CA GLY A 151 -11.75 -2.51 0.00
C GLY A 151 -10.33 -2.26 0.49
N THR A 152 -9.42 -3.14 0.08
CA THR A 152 -8.04 -3.19 0.62
C THR A 152 -7.26 -1.90 0.36
N THR A 153 -7.36 -1.32 -0.84
CA THR A 153 -6.58 -0.12 -1.21
C THR A 153 -7.05 1.11 -0.42
N VAL A 154 -8.36 1.35 -0.37
CA VAL A 154 -8.94 2.47 0.39
C VAL A 154 -8.77 2.26 1.87
N GLY A 155 -9.05 1.05 2.37
CA GLY A 155 -8.89 0.71 3.78
C GLY A 155 -7.45 0.89 4.24
N PHE A 156 -6.47 0.38 3.48
CA PHE A 156 -5.05 0.56 3.79
C PHE A 156 -4.65 2.04 3.83
N THR A 157 -5.02 2.82 2.83
CA THR A 157 -4.68 4.25 2.78
C THR A 157 -5.37 5.04 3.91
N ALA A 158 -6.61 4.73 4.24
CA ALA A 158 -7.32 5.39 5.33
C ALA A 158 -6.71 5.04 6.70
N VAL A 159 -6.41 3.77 6.97
CA VAL A 159 -5.76 3.32 8.20
C VAL A 159 -4.36 3.92 8.32
N ALA A 160 -3.55 3.87 7.26
CA ALA A 160 -2.18 4.39 7.24
C ALA A 160 -2.10 5.87 7.63
N LYS A 161 -3.09 6.68 7.25
CA LYS A 161 -3.15 8.11 7.61
C LYS A 161 -3.22 8.34 9.12
N TYR A 162 -4.04 7.56 9.82
CA TYR A 162 -4.32 7.74 11.24
C TYR A 162 -3.38 6.93 12.15
N MET A 163 -2.53 6.08 11.55
CA MET A 163 -1.56 5.29 12.27
C MET A 163 -0.34 6.13 12.65
N ARG A 164 -0.46 6.90 13.72
CA ARG A 164 0.65 7.66 14.30
C ARG A 164 1.03 7.02 15.64
N LEU A 165 2.31 6.63 15.76
CA LEU A 165 2.92 6.29 17.03
C LEU A 165 3.26 7.59 17.78
N THR A 166 2.26 8.29 18.29
CA THR A 166 2.47 9.38 19.24
C THR A 166 2.34 8.78 20.63
N PRO A 167 3.38 8.85 21.48
CA PRO A 167 3.21 8.51 22.89
C PRO A 167 2.10 9.38 23.47
N PRO A 168 1.24 8.83 24.34
CA PRO A 168 0.22 9.61 25.02
C PRO A 168 0.86 10.80 25.75
N ASP A 169 0.19 11.96 25.72
CA ASP A 169 0.64 13.13 26.46
C ASP A 169 0.81 12.79 27.95
N GLY A 170 1.98 13.08 28.51
CA GLY A 170 2.30 12.79 29.91
C GLY A 170 3.00 11.44 30.16
N LEU A 171 3.32 10.65 29.14
CA LEU A 171 4.16 9.46 29.28
C LEU A 171 5.61 9.91 29.47
N SER A 172 6.04 10.09 30.71
CA SER A 172 7.45 10.30 31.02
C SER A 172 8.15 8.95 31.18
N LEU A 173 9.43 8.87 30.79
CA LEU A 173 10.29 7.68 30.97
C LEU A 173 10.38 7.23 32.44
N ILE A 174 10.04 8.09 33.39
CA ILE A 174 10.00 7.82 34.83
C ILE A 174 8.94 6.76 35.16
N HIS A 175 7.80 6.72 34.45
CA HIS A 175 6.73 5.74 34.70
C HIS A 175 7.06 4.34 34.14
N ILE A 176 8.05 4.22 33.22
CA ILE A 176 8.49 2.94 32.64
C ILE A 176 9.55 2.29 33.55
N SER A 177 10.24 3.07 34.41
CA SER A 177 11.35 2.60 35.23
C SER A 177 10.97 2.33 36.70
N GLU A 178 9.70 2.49 37.11
CA GLU A 178 9.29 2.08 38.43
C GLU A 178 9.29 0.56 38.56
N PRO A 179 10.23 -0.03 39.33
CA PRO A 179 10.16 -1.46 39.63
C PRO A 179 8.86 -1.71 40.38
N THR A 180 8.00 -2.58 39.84
CA THR A 180 6.88 -3.15 40.58
C THR A 180 7.41 -3.66 41.91
N ARG A 181 7.10 -2.97 43.00
CA ARG A 181 7.43 -3.47 44.34
C ARG A 181 6.72 -4.81 44.54
N PRO A 182 7.44 -5.91 44.81
CA PRO A 182 6.81 -7.15 45.20
C PRO A 182 6.13 -6.88 46.55
N TYR A 183 4.86 -7.20 46.64
CA TYR A 183 4.13 -7.26 47.88
C TYR A 183 4.63 -8.44 48.72
#